data_dc26be2e6d903693805ae099961c3fef
#
_entry.id   dc26be2e6d903693805ae099961c3fef
#
_cell.length_a   1.000
_cell.length_b   1.000
_cell.length_c   1.000
_cell.angle_alpha   90.00
_cell.angle_beta   90.00
_cell.angle_gamma   90.00
#
_symmetry.space_group_name_H-M   'P 1'
#
loop_
_entity.id
_entity.type
_entity.pdbx_description
1 polymer ?
#
loop_
_entity_poly.entity_id
_entity_poly.type
_entity_poly.pdbx_seq_one_letter_code
_entity_poly.pdbx_strand_id
1 'polypeptide(L)'
;DRFVRELSRYGLGVLRAWIRHGTIYGKAKALTGYGLGRIEGWPDDQTIDDIAADTVVAALIYFRDKVLMTHRWQASGGASLGTFFIGQCLYQFANIYRSALRAELERIDQATTPMAELPEDRFDIIKGIEETIVANDTVREAMALLSTGYQLRQLRKRTS
;
A
#
# COMPACT_ATOMS: atom_id res chain seq x y z
N ASP A 1 -16.49 -0.67 -17.60
CA ASP A 1 -15.27 -0.99 -18.35
C ASP A 1 -14.74 -2.36 -17.91
N ARG A 2 -14.66 -3.30 -18.87
CA ARG A 2 -14.24 -4.70 -18.63
C ARG A 2 -12.83 -4.76 -18.03
N PHE A 3 -11.94 -3.94 -18.52
CA PHE A 3 -10.54 -3.87 -18.08
C PHE A 3 -10.43 -3.51 -16.59
N VAL A 4 -11.12 -2.46 -16.13
CA VAL A 4 -11.14 -2.05 -14.73
C VAL A 4 -11.71 -3.16 -13.84
N ARG A 5 -12.73 -3.85 -14.31
CA ARG A 5 -13.33 -4.97 -13.57
C ARG A 5 -12.38 -6.15 -13.41
N GLU A 6 -11.67 -6.52 -14.45
CA GLU A 6 -10.69 -7.61 -14.41
C GLU A 6 -9.52 -7.26 -13.50
N LEU A 7 -9.02 -6.03 -13.58
CA LEU A 7 -7.93 -5.55 -12.73
C LEU A 7 -8.35 -5.48 -11.25
N SER A 8 -9.58 -5.02 -10.97
CA SER A 8 -10.14 -5.00 -9.63
C SER A 8 -10.27 -6.40 -9.03
N ARG A 9 -10.82 -7.34 -9.78
CA ARG A 9 -10.96 -8.74 -9.33
C ARG A 9 -9.61 -9.38 -9.01
N TYR A 10 -8.63 -9.15 -9.86
CA TYR A 10 -7.28 -9.63 -9.68
C TYR A 10 -6.65 -9.03 -8.41
N GLY A 11 -6.70 -7.71 -8.26
CA GLY A 11 -6.17 -7.01 -7.10
C GLY A 11 -6.82 -7.45 -5.79
N LEU A 12 -8.15 -7.54 -5.76
CA LEU A 12 -8.90 -8.02 -4.58
C LEU A 12 -8.51 -9.44 -4.18
N GLY A 13 -8.42 -10.36 -5.14
CA GLY A 13 -8.03 -11.75 -4.87
C GLY A 13 -6.63 -11.85 -4.28
N VAL A 14 -5.67 -11.16 -4.86
CA VAL A 14 -4.27 -11.14 -4.39
C VAL A 14 -4.17 -10.51 -3.00
N LEU A 15 -4.75 -9.33 -2.80
CA LEU A 15 -4.66 -8.62 -1.52
C LEU A 15 -5.31 -9.39 -0.38
N ARG A 16 -6.52 -9.92 -0.58
CA ARG A 16 -7.20 -10.74 0.44
C ARG A 16 -6.36 -11.95 0.86
N ALA A 17 -5.79 -12.67 -0.11
CA ALA A 17 -4.93 -13.81 0.18
C ALA A 17 -3.68 -13.39 0.96
N TRP A 18 -3.01 -12.34 0.53
CA TRP A 18 -1.79 -11.87 1.18
C TRP A 18 -2.03 -11.30 2.58
N ILE A 19 -3.15 -10.62 2.82
CA ILE A 19 -3.50 -10.11 4.15
C ILE A 19 -3.80 -11.29 5.08
N ARG A 20 -4.64 -12.25 4.64
CA ARG A 20 -4.98 -13.44 5.44
C ARG A 20 -3.76 -14.28 5.81
N HIS A 21 -2.85 -14.48 4.89
CA HIS A 21 -1.62 -15.23 5.14
C HIS A 21 -0.51 -14.41 5.83
N GLY A 22 -0.71 -13.12 5.99
CA GLY A 22 0.29 -12.23 6.60
C GLY A 22 1.51 -11.94 5.71
N THR A 23 1.54 -12.41 4.48
CA THR A 23 2.67 -12.19 3.56
C THR A 23 2.78 -10.75 3.08
N ILE A 24 1.67 -10.00 3.10
CA ILE A 24 1.63 -8.61 2.66
C ILE A 24 2.53 -7.70 3.49
N TYR A 25 2.69 -7.97 4.78
CA TYR A 25 3.50 -7.14 5.69
C TYR A 25 4.98 -7.18 5.32
N GLY A 26 5.49 -8.36 5.00
CA GLY A 26 6.86 -8.51 4.50
C GLY A 26 7.07 -7.85 3.15
N LYS A 27 6.10 -7.95 2.25
CA LYS A 27 6.13 -7.29 0.93
C LYS A 27 6.09 -5.77 1.05
N ALA A 28 5.22 -5.24 1.91
CA ALA A 28 5.15 -3.80 2.18
C ALA A 28 6.45 -3.28 2.80
N LYS A 29 7.03 -4.03 3.76
CA LYS A 29 8.33 -3.69 4.36
C LYS A 29 9.45 -3.69 3.33
N ALA A 30 9.50 -4.68 2.47
CA ALA A 30 10.51 -4.76 1.40
C ALA A 30 10.41 -3.57 0.43
N LEU A 31 9.19 -3.10 0.15
CA LEU A 31 8.93 -2.01 -0.77
C LEU A 31 9.17 -0.63 -0.14
N THR A 32 8.75 -0.44 1.11
CA THR A 32 8.77 0.86 1.80
C THR A 32 9.98 1.04 2.73
N GLY A 33 10.67 -0.04 3.11
CA GLY A 33 11.74 -0.05 4.10
C GLY A 33 11.25 -0.08 5.55
N TYR A 34 9.94 0.02 5.82
CA TYR A 34 9.36 0.12 7.16
C TYR A 34 8.35 -0.99 7.43
N GLY A 35 8.40 -1.52 8.65
CA GLY A 35 7.42 -2.48 9.14
C GLY A 35 6.07 -1.82 9.42
N LEU A 36 5.00 -2.59 9.25
CA LEU A 36 3.67 -2.21 9.67
C LEU A 36 3.37 -2.83 11.04
N GLY A 37 2.79 -2.05 11.96
CA GLY A 37 2.33 -2.53 13.25
C GLY A 37 1.25 -3.61 13.09
N ARG A 38 1.10 -4.49 14.08
CA ARG A 38 0.12 -5.57 14.07
C ARG A 38 -0.55 -5.65 15.43
N ILE A 39 -1.85 -5.97 15.44
CA ILE A 39 -2.63 -6.30 16.63
C ILE A 39 -3.03 -7.77 16.51
N GLU A 40 -2.90 -8.53 17.58
CA GLU A 40 -3.31 -9.93 17.60
C GLU A 40 -4.82 -10.06 17.34
N GLY A 41 -5.20 -11.00 16.47
CA GLY A 41 -6.59 -11.20 16.07
C GLY A 41 -7.18 -10.14 15.13
N TRP A 42 -6.39 -9.15 14.73
CA TRP A 42 -6.81 -8.09 13.81
C TRP A 42 -5.85 -8.00 12.60
N PRO A 43 -6.33 -7.71 11.39
CA PRO A 43 -7.74 -7.50 11.01
C PRO A 43 -8.54 -8.81 10.96
N ASP A 44 -9.82 -8.73 11.28
CA ASP A 44 -10.78 -9.81 11.04
C ASP A 44 -11.16 -9.91 9.55
N ASP A 45 -11.93 -10.93 9.17
CA ASP A 45 -12.27 -11.19 7.76
C ASP A 45 -13.02 -10.01 7.10
N GLN A 46 -13.91 -9.33 7.83
CA GLN A 46 -14.63 -8.18 7.30
C GLN A 46 -13.68 -6.99 7.09
N THR A 47 -12.83 -6.72 8.05
CA THR A 47 -11.83 -5.65 7.96
C THR A 47 -10.81 -5.93 6.85
N ILE A 48 -10.43 -7.19 6.64
CA ILE A 48 -9.58 -7.60 5.50
C ILE A 48 -10.25 -7.24 4.17
N ASP A 49 -11.53 -7.55 4.02
CA ASP A 49 -12.28 -7.24 2.81
C ASP A 49 -12.38 -5.73 2.58
N ASP A 50 -12.65 -4.95 3.62
CA ASP A 50 -12.73 -3.50 3.56
C ASP A 50 -11.37 -2.87 3.18
N ILE A 51 -10.30 -3.25 3.86
CA ILE A 51 -8.93 -2.78 3.56
C ILE A 51 -8.53 -3.14 2.13
N ALA A 52 -8.82 -4.37 1.68
CA ALA A 52 -8.52 -4.79 0.32
C ALA A 52 -9.31 -3.98 -0.72
N ALA A 53 -10.60 -3.75 -0.47
CA ALA A 53 -11.45 -2.95 -1.36
C ALA A 53 -10.97 -1.49 -1.46
N ASP A 54 -10.72 -0.84 -0.35
CA ASP A 54 -10.23 0.54 -0.31
C ASP A 54 -8.86 0.66 -0.99
N THR A 55 -7.98 -0.31 -0.77
CA THR A 55 -6.67 -0.38 -1.42
C THR A 55 -6.80 -0.47 -2.95
N VAL A 56 -7.67 -1.34 -3.44
CA VAL A 56 -7.89 -1.49 -4.89
C VAL A 56 -8.47 -0.23 -5.50
N VAL A 57 -9.45 0.40 -4.83
CA VAL A 57 -10.04 1.66 -5.30
C VAL A 57 -8.98 2.77 -5.38
N ALA A 58 -8.18 2.96 -4.32
CA ALA A 58 -7.13 3.96 -4.30
C ALA A 58 -6.06 3.69 -5.37
N ALA A 59 -5.68 2.42 -5.57
CA ALA A 59 -4.73 2.03 -6.61
C ALA A 59 -5.28 2.28 -8.03
N LEU A 60 -6.56 2.02 -8.26
CA LEU A 60 -7.21 2.29 -9.55
C LEU A 60 -7.27 3.78 -9.88
N ILE A 61 -7.61 4.62 -8.88
CA ILE A 61 -7.63 6.07 -9.04
C ILE A 61 -6.24 6.58 -9.40
N TYR A 62 -5.23 6.15 -8.65
CA TYR A 62 -3.85 6.52 -8.94
C TYR A 62 -3.40 6.03 -10.31
N PHE A 63 -3.72 4.78 -10.64
CA PHE A 63 -3.35 4.16 -11.91
C PHE A 63 -3.96 4.92 -13.10
N ARG A 64 -5.25 5.27 -12.99
CA ARG A 64 -5.92 6.09 -14.01
C ARG A 64 -5.23 7.45 -14.17
N ASP A 65 -5.05 8.18 -13.08
CA ASP A 65 -4.66 9.59 -13.12
C ASP A 65 -3.16 9.77 -13.41
N LYS A 66 -2.33 8.85 -12.93
CA LYS A 66 -0.86 9.00 -12.99
C LYS A 66 -0.19 8.07 -13.99
N VAL A 67 -0.85 7.04 -14.44
CA VAL A 67 -0.26 6.03 -15.34
C VAL A 67 -0.90 6.07 -16.71
N LEU A 68 -2.22 5.91 -16.80
CA LEU A 68 -2.92 5.89 -18.08
C LEU A 68 -2.98 7.28 -18.73
N MET A 69 -3.34 8.31 -17.96
CA MET A 69 -3.46 9.69 -18.47
C MET A 69 -2.12 10.32 -18.83
N THR A 70 -1.03 9.86 -18.22
CA THR A 70 0.32 10.40 -18.48
C THR A 70 1.18 9.50 -19.38
N HIS A 71 0.60 8.42 -19.92
CA HIS A 71 1.31 7.42 -20.76
C HIS A 71 2.58 6.85 -20.10
N ARG A 72 2.64 6.80 -18.77
CA ARG A 72 3.80 6.30 -18.02
C ARG A 72 4.01 4.80 -18.14
N TRP A 73 2.95 4.05 -18.40
CA TRP A 73 3.06 2.62 -18.65
C TRP A 73 3.20 2.34 -20.14
N GLN A 74 4.19 1.54 -20.51
CA GLN A 74 4.37 1.02 -21.85
C GLN A 74 4.53 -0.49 -21.78
N ALA A 75 3.81 -1.22 -22.61
CA ALA A 75 3.87 -2.69 -22.69
C ALA A 75 5.28 -3.23 -22.98
N SER A 76 6.13 -2.42 -23.61
CA SER A 76 7.54 -2.74 -23.90
C SER A 76 8.46 -2.71 -22.67
N GLY A 77 7.96 -2.28 -21.50
CA GLY A 77 8.76 -2.14 -20.28
C GLY A 77 9.06 -3.43 -19.52
N GLY A 78 8.60 -4.58 -19.96
CA GLY A 78 8.91 -5.92 -19.42
C GLY A 78 8.10 -6.33 -18.20
N ALA A 79 7.42 -5.43 -17.49
CA ALA A 79 6.50 -5.77 -16.42
C ALA A 79 5.07 -5.88 -16.97
N SER A 80 4.35 -6.94 -16.60
CA SER A 80 2.94 -7.04 -16.94
C SER A 80 2.16 -5.92 -16.24
N LEU A 81 1.07 -5.49 -16.86
CA LEU A 81 0.19 -4.48 -16.27
C LEU A 81 -0.32 -4.91 -14.88
N GLY A 82 -0.62 -6.20 -14.71
CA GLY A 82 -1.02 -6.76 -13.43
C GLY A 82 0.07 -6.63 -12.37
N THR A 83 1.32 -6.93 -12.71
CA THR A 83 2.47 -6.76 -11.79
C THR A 83 2.66 -5.32 -11.38
N PHE A 84 2.56 -4.39 -12.33
CA PHE A 84 2.65 -2.96 -12.04
C PHE A 84 1.51 -2.50 -11.13
N PHE A 85 0.29 -2.94 -11.41
CA PHE A 85 -0.88 -2.60 -10.60
C PHE A 85 -0.78 -3.15 -9.18
N ILE A 86 -0.33 -4.39 -8.99
CA ILE A 86 -0.11 -4.96 -7.65
C ILE A 86 0.96 -4.20 -6.88
N GLY A 87 2.03 -3.76 -7.53
CA GLY A 87 3.02 -2.87 -6.92
C GLY A 87 2.39 -1.58 -6.40
N GLN A 88 1.50 -0.98 -7.18
CA GLN A 88 0.74 0.20 -6.76
C GLN A 88 -0.22 -0.10 -5.61
N CYS A 89 -0.86 -1.27 -5.61
CA CYS A 89 -1.69 -1.71 -4.49
C CYS A 89 -0.89 -1.82 -3.19
N LEU A 90 0.34 -2.31 -3.21
CA LEU A 90 1.18 -2.39 -2.00
C LEU A 90 1.47 -1.01 -1.38
N TYR A 91 1.70 0.02 -2.20
CA TYR A 91 1.85 1.38 -1.70
C TYR A 91 0.59 1.91 -1.04
N GLN A 92 -0.55 1.75 -1.71
CA GLN A 92 -1.84 2.19 -1.17
C GLN A 92 -2.22 1.41 0.08
N PHE A 93 -1.93 0.10 0.10
CA PHE A 93 -2.15 -0.75 1.27
C PHE A 93 -1.45 -0.21 2.51
N ALA A 94 -0.19 0.15 2.42
CA ALA A 94 0.56 0.66 3.57
C ALA A 94 -0.13 1.89 4.20
N ASN A 95 -0.66 2.81 3.40
CA ASN A 95 -1.37 3.99 3.87
C ASN A 95 -2.74 3.65 4.49
N ILE A 96 -3.52 2.84 3.79
CA ILE A 96 -4.88 2.46 4.22
C ILE A 96 -4.82 1.60 5.49
N TYR A 97 -3.90 0.64 5.54
CA TYR A 97 -3.71 -0.22 6.70
C TYR A 97 -3.33 0.59 7.95
N ARG A 98 -2.45 1.58 7.83
CA ARG A 98 -2.09 2.44 8.96
C ARG A 98 -3.27 3.25 9.47
N SER A 99 -4.08 3.77 8.57
CA SER A 99 -5.30 4.49 8.95
C SER A 99 -6.28 3.58 9.69
N ALA A 100 -6.49 2.35 9.18
CA ALA A 100 -7.33 1.35 9.82
C ALA A 100 -6.77 0.90 11.17
N LEU A 101 -5.46 0.67 11.28
CA LEU A 101 -4.78 0.31 12.53
C LEU A 101 -4.94 1.41 13.58
N ARG A 102 -4.77 2.68 13.20
CA ARG A 102 -4.99 3.81 14.11
C ARG A 102 -6.42 3.84 14.64
N ALA A 103 -7.40 3.70 13.76
CA ALA A 103 -8.81 3.66 14.15
C ALA A 103 -9.12 2.51 15.10
N GLU A 104 -8.52 1.33 14.88
CA GLU A 104 -8.69 0.18 15.78
C GLU A 104 -8.03 0.43 17.14
N LEU A 105 -6.84 1.01 17.19
CA LEU A 105 -6.18 1.39 18.44
C LEU A 105 -7.00 2.40 19.24
N GLU A 106 -7.56 3.41 18.58
CA GLU A 106 -8.47 4.38 19.21
C GLU A 106 -9.74 3.71 19.73
N ARG A 107 -10.30 2.76 19.00
CA ARG A 107 -11.47 1.98 19.42
C ARG A 107 -11.17 1.15 20.68
N ILE A 108 -10.03 0.49 20.71
CA ILE A 108 -9.58 -0.30 21.87
C ILE A 108 -9.40 0.62 23.07
N ASP A 109 -8.81 1.78 22.85
CA ASP A 109 -8.58 2.77 23.91
C ASP A 109 -9.87 3.29 24.54
N GLN A 110 -10.84 3.64 23.72
CA GLN A 110 -12.16 4.07 24.17
C GLN A 110 -12.93 2.96 24.90
N ALA A 111 -12.75 1.70 24.51
CA ALA A 111 -13.38 0.56 25.16
C ALA A 111 -12.74 0.17 26.50
N THR A 112 -11.49 0.57 26.73
CA THR A 112 -10.69 0.16 27.91
C THR A 112 -10.80 1.16 29.09
N THR A 113 -11.74 2.08 29.10
CA THR A 113 -11.90 3.19 30.07
C THR A 113 -11.97 2.79 31.55
N PRO A 114 -11.77 3.71 32.53
CA PRO A 114 -11.04 4.97 32.57
C PRO A 114 -9.81 4.95 33.44
N MET A 115 -8.81 5.73 33.11
CA MET A 115 -7.66 6.07 33.97
C MET A 115 -6.77 4.90 34.41
N ALA A 116 -6.22 4.15 33.48
CA ALA A 116 -4.96 3.44 33.70
C ALA A 116 -3.91 4.05 32.76
N GLU A 117 -2.74 4.34 33.31
CA GLU A 117 -1.57 4.85 32.59
C GLU A 117 -1.33 4.08 31.29
N LEU A 118 -1.16 4.80 30.21
CA LEU A 118 -0.85 4.24 28.89
C LEU A 118 0.46 3.44 29.00
N PRO A 119 0.51 2.17 28.59
CA PRO A 119 1.77 1.43 28.51
C PRO A 119 2.73 2.16 27.54
N GLU A 120 3.99 2.26 27.94
CA GLU A 120 5.04 2.92 27.11
C GLU A 120 5.14 2.31 25.71
N ASP A 121 4.83 1.03 25.53
CA ASP A 121 4.79 0.33 24.25
C ASP A 121 3.84 0.94 23.20
N ARG A 122 2.81 1.69 23.65
CA ARG A 122 1.90 2.41 22.74
C ARG A 122 2.55 3.61 22.07
N PHE A 123 3.49 4.26 22.75
CA PHE A 123 4.24 5.37 22.17
C PHE A 123 5.13 4.90 21.00
N ASP A 124 5.70 3.71 21.11
CA ASP A 124 6.53 3.15 20.04
C ASP A 124 5.72 2.77 18.79
N ILE A 125 4.48 2.30 18.97
CA ILE A 125 3.57 2.02 17.84
C ILE A 125 3.16 3.32 17.14
N ILE A 126 2.77 4.36 17.90
CA ILE A 126 2.38 5.67 17.34
C ILE A 126 3.59 6.34 16.67
N LYS A 127 4.76 6.29 17.28
CA LYS A 127 6.00 6.82 16.74
C LYS A 127 6.41 6.09 15.45
N GLY A 128 6.30 4.76 15.42
CA GLY A 128 6.51 3.96 14.22
C GLY A 128 5.55 4.32 13.09
N ILE A 129 4.30 4.69 13.40
CA ILE A 129 3.30 5.15 12.43
C ILE A 129 3.70 6.52 11.86
N GLU A 130 4.12 7.46 12.71
CA GLU A 130 4.54 8.81 12.29
C GLU A 130 5.82 8.77 11.44
N GLU A 131 6.83 8.02 11.87
CA GLU A 131 8.08 7.82 11.12
C GLU A 131 7.82 7.17 9.75
N THR A 132 6.84 6.28 9.67
CA THR A 132 6.48 5.61 8.42
C THR A 132 5.70 6.53 7.47
N ILE A 133 4.92 7.49 7.97
CA ILE A 133 4.23 8.49 7.14
C ILE A 133 5.26 9.40 6.46
N VAL A 134 6.24 9.89 7.20
CA VAL A 134 7.32 10.74 6.67
C VAL A 134 8.14 10.00 5.62
N ALA A 135 8.50 8.74 5.89
CA ALA A 135 9.26 7.92 4.97
C ALA A 135 8.52 7.56 3.68
N ASN A 136 7.19 7.47 3.75
CA ASN A 136 6.36 7.15 2.59
C ASN A 136 6.40 8.27 1.52
N ASP A 137 6.50 9.53 1.94
CA ASP A 137 6.67 10.65 1.02
C ASP A 137 8.04 10.60 0.35
N THR A 138 9.10 10.26 1.10
CA THR A 138 10.45 10.08 0.57
C THR A 138 10.53 8.90 -0.40
N VAL A 139 9.85 7.78 -0.11
CA VAL A 139 9.80 6.61 -1.00
C VAL A 139 8.98 6.91 -2.25
N ARG A 140 7.89 7.67 -2.13
CA ARG A 140 7.10 8.12 -3.28
C ARG A 140 7.93 9.00 -4.22
N GLU A 141 8.72 9.90 -3.66
CA GLU A 141 9.64 10.76 -4.40
C GLU A 141 10.77 9.96 -5.06
N ALA A 142 11.38 9.01 -4.35
CA ALA A 142 12.39 8.10 -4.88
C ALA A 142 11.87 7.24 -6.02
N MET A 143 10.63 6.74 -5.93
CA MET A 143 10.00 5.94 -6.99
C MET A 143 9.62 6.79 -8.20
N ALA A 144 9.21 8.04 -8.00
CA ALA A 144 9.01 8.97 -9.11
C ALA A 144 10.33 9.21 -9.87
N LEU A 145 11.45 9.35 -9.15
CA LEU A 145 12.79 9.50 -9.74
C LEU A 145 13.26 8.23 -10.45
N LEU A 146 13.01 7.04 -9.88
CA LEU A 146 13.36 5.76 -10.51
C LEU A 146 12.53 5.50 -11.77
N SER A 147 11.24 5.83 -11.77
CA SER A 147 10.38 5.71 -12.95
C SER A 147 10.83 6.65 -14.07
N THR A 148 11.25 7.87 -13.73
CA THR A 148 11.80 8.84 -14.67
C THR A 148 13.15 8.38 -15.21
N GLY A 149 14.05 7.86 -14.36
CA GLY A 149 15.33 7.30 -14.76
C GLY A 149 15.21 6.06 -15.66
N TYR A 150 14.21 5.23 -15.41
CA TYR A 150 13.91 4.08 -16.27
C TYR A 150 13.43 4.50 -17.66
N GLN A 151 12.57 5.51 -17.74
CA GLN A 151 12.10 6.04 -19.01
C GLN A 151 13.23 6.69 -19.84
N LEU A 152 14.13 7.43 -19.19
CA LEU A 152 15.30 8.02 -19.85
C LEU A 152 16.24 6.95 -20.42
N ARG A 153 16.42 5.82 -19.71
CA ARG A 153 17.22 4.69 -20.23
C ARG A 153 16.58 4.03 -21.43
N GLN A 154 15.25 3.94 -21.48
CA GLN A 154 14.53 3.38 -22.62
C GLN A 154 14.60 4.27 -23.86
N LEU A 155 14.53 5.60 -23.67
CA LEU A 155 14.69 6.57 -24.74
C LEU A 155 16.12 6.51 -25.33
N ARG A 156 17.14 6.35 -24.49
CA ARG A 156 18.54 6.24 -24.92
C ARG A 156 18.82 4.96 -25.73
N LYS A 157 18.11 3.86 -25.45
CA LYS A 157 18.22 2.61 -26.23
C LYS A 157 17.54 2.69 -27.59
N ARG A 158 16.61 3.64 -27.80
CA ARG A 158 15.89 3.83 -29.06
C ARG A 158 16.63 4.77 -30.04
N THR A 159 17.59 5.53 -29.54
CA THR A 159 18.39 6.48 -30.34
C THR A 159 19.80 5.98 -30.66
N SER A 160 20.13 4.75 -30.28
CA SER A 160 21.34 4.02 -30.67
C SER A 160 21.00 2.84 -31.54
#